data_d14c1205d52b1140b99a8aff260e48cf
#
_entry.id   d14c1205d52b1140b99a8aff260e48cf
#
_cell.length_a   1.000
_cell.length_b   1.000
_cell.length_c   1.000
_cell.angle_alpha   90.00
_cell.angle_beta   90.00
_cell.angle_gamma   90.00
#
_symmetry.space_group_name_H-M   'P 1'
#
loop_
_entity.id
_entity.type
_entity.pdbx_description
1 polymer ?
#
loop_
_entity_poly.entity_id
_entity_poly.type
_entity_poly.pdbx_seq_one_letter_code
_entity_poly.pdbx_strand_id
1 'polypeptide(L)'
;MPKKRNSELGSLARTPKGNSTCDRIVAAARKKLVENGVDGFSLRELATSLDLKLSNVQYYFKTREALLLHVFEREAAADVAVIEAKRSSGSEREAFRAIVRELVIRWRGDSGILMSTLGTISLHHKEFRGLYRSIYKAFYRALEAPVRGMNNELDDDEVRLRVRLVTALVDGSPMQTRVGDLQIFLDRVQDQAEQIARS
;
A
#
# COMPACT_ATOMS: atom_id res chain seq x y z
N MET A 1 -12.16 -28.47 10.75
CA MET A 1 -10.77 -28.32 10.32
C MET A 1 -10.73 -27.34 9.15
N PRO A 2 -10.16 -26.15 9.25
CA PRO A 2 -10.05 -25.23 8.11
C PRO A 2 -8.85 -25.64 7.25
N LYS A 3 -9.09 -25.91 5.97
CA LYS A 3 -8.06 -26.17 4.96
C LYS A 3 -7.13 -24.96 4.84
N LYS A 4 -5.86 -25.18 5.09
CA LYS A 4 -4.75 -24.27 4.78
C LYS A 4 -4.79 -23.93 3.29
N ARG A 5 -5.19 -22.71 2.93
CA ARG A 5 -4.86 -22.08 1.64
C ARG A 5 -3.42 -21.57 1.75
N ASN A 6 -2.48 -22.46 1.55
CA ASN A 6 -1.09 -22.08 1.35
C ASN A 6 -0.94 -21.51 -0.06
N SER A 7 -0.49 -20.29 -0.13
CA SER A 7 0.31 -19.60 -1.12
C SER A 7 0.91 -20.50 -2.22
N GLU A 8 0.18 -20.73 -3.31
CA GLU A 8 0.73 -21.33 -4.53
C GLU A 8 1.57 -20.34 -5.35
N LEU A 9 1.70 -19.08 -4.92
CA LEU A 9 2.49 -18.05 -5.57
C LEU A 9 4.01 -18.16 -5.33
N GLY A 10 4.44 -18.92 -4.34
CA GLY A 10 5.87 -19.03 -3.95
C GLY A 10 6.74 -19.94 -4.81
N SER A 11 6.21 -20.62 -5.84
CA SER A 11 6.91 -21.67 -6.57
C SER A 11 7.41 -21.30 -7.96
N LEU A 12 6.95 -20.19 -8.56
CA LEU A 12 7.10 -19.95 -10.01
C LEU A 12 8.29 -19.08 -10.43
N ALA A 13 9.01 -18.43 -9.50
CA ALA A 13 10.10 -17.51 -9.82
C ALA A 13 11.46 -18.06 -9.38
N ARG A 14 11.82 -19.29 -9.80
CA ARG A 14 13.08 -19.93 -9.35
C ARG A 14 14.31 -19.65 -10.20
N THR A 15 14.20 -18.88 -11.29
CA THR A 15 15.33 -18.48 -12.10
C THR A 15 15.48 -16.95 -12.14
N PRO A 16 16.69 -16.38 -12.21
CA PRO A 16 16.90 -14.93 -12.32
C PRO A 16 16.13 -14.31 -13.49
N LYS A 17 16.05 -15.01 -14.62
CA LYS A 17 15.28 -14.56 -15.81
C LYS A 17 13.78 -14.60 -15.60
N GLY A 18 13.26 -15.59 -14.88
CA GLY A 18 11.83 -15.69 -14.53
C GLY A 18 11.41 -14.57 -13.56
N ASN A 19 12.24 -14.26 -12.58
CA ASN A 19 12.02 -13.13 -11.68
C ASN A 19 11.95 -11.81 -12.45
N SER A 20 12.91 -11.56 -13.36
CA SER A 20 12.93 -10.36 -14.20
C SER A 20 11.67 -10.21 -15.06
N THR A 21 11.16 -11.30 -15.65
CA THR A 21 9.93 -11.25 -16.47
C THR A 21 8.70 -10.99 -15.60
N CYS A 22 8.58 -11.65 -14.44
CA CYS A 22 7.51 -11.40 -13.49
C CYS A 22 7.49 -9.94 -13.04
N ASP A 23 8.65 -9.39 -12.67
CA ASP A 23 8.78 -7.99 -12.25
C ASP A 23 8.40 -7.01 -13.38
N ARG A 24 8.78 -7.29 -14.62
CA ARG A 24 8.37 -6.50 -15.78
C ARG A 24 6.84 -6.52 -15.97
N ILE A 25 6.20 -7.68 -15.83
CA ILE A 25 4.74 -7.81 -15.92
C ILE A 25 4.06 -7.00 -14.82
N VAL A 26 4.52 -7.10 -13.58
CA VAL A 26 3.95 -6.38 -12.43
C VAL A 26 4.15 -4.87 -12.57
N ALA A 27 5.33 -4.42 -12.98
CA ALA A 27 5.62 -3.00 -13.20
C ALA A 27 4.73 -2.40 -14.32
N ALA A 28 4.57 -3.11 -15.44
CA ALA A 28 3.71 -2.68 -16.53
C ALA A 28 2.22 -2.70 -16.13
N ALA A 29 1.80 -3.70 -15.34
CA ALA A 29 0.44 -3.75 -14.79
C ALA A 29 0.17 -2.56 -13.86
N ARG A 30 1.12 -2.26 -12.96
CA ARG A 30 1.06 -1.09 -12.08
C ARG A 30 0.86 0.19 -12.87
N LYS A 31 1.68 0.42 -13.89
CA LYS A 31 1.60 1.60 -14.75
C LYS A 31 0.23 1.73 -15.42
N LYS A 32 -0.26 0.64 -16.04
CA LYS A 32 -1.58 0.63 -16.71
C LYS A 32 -2.73 0.87 -15.73
N LEU A 33 -2.65 0.37 -14.51
CA LEU A 33 -3.66 0.61 -13.48
C LEU A 33 -3.72 2.09 -13.07
N VAL A 34 -2.57 2.73 -12.95
CA VAL A 34 -2.50 4.18 -12.64
C VAL A 34 -3.06 5.01 -13.79
N GLU A 35 -2.75 4.66 -15.04
CA GLU A 35 -3.15 5.41 -16.23
C GLU A 35 -4.62 5.20 -16.61
N ASN A 36 -5.13 3.96 -16.53
CA ASN A 36 -6.41 3.58 -17.12
C ASN A 36 -7.43 3.04 -16.10
N GLY A 37 -7.04 2.93 -14.83
CA GLY A 37 -7.87 2.33 -13.80
C GLY A 37 -8.08 0.81 -14.00
N VAL A 38 -8.97 0.24 -13.17
CA VAL A 38 -9.26 -1.21 -13.21
C VAL A 38 -10.08 -1.58 -14.44
N ASP A 39 -11.05 -0.78 -14.83
CA ASP A 39 -11.96 -1.11 -15.93
C ASP A 39 -11.26 -1.15 -17.29
N GLY A 40 -10.26 -0.30 -17.51
CA GLY A 40 -9.42 -0.28 -18.69
C GLY A 40 -8.27 -1.30 -18.69
N PHE A 41 -8.18 -2.22 -17.72
CA PHE A 41 -7.07 -3.15 -17.60
C PHE A 41 -7.37 -4.53 -18.18
N SER A 42 -6.52 -5.02 -19.10
CA SER A 42 -6.65 -6.32 -19.74
C SER A 42 -5.30 -7.05 -19.82
N LEU A 43 -5.27 -8.35 -19.51
CA LEU A 43 -4.06 -9.19 -19.65
C LEU A 43 -3.57 -9.27 -21.09
N ARG A 44 -4.47 -9.21 -22.07
CA ARG A 44 -4.11 -9.26 -23.50
C ARG A 44 -3.37 -8.00 -23.91
N GLU A 45 -3.89 -6.83 -23.58
CA GLU A 45 -3.23 -5.55 -23.87
C GLU A 45 -1.91 -5.40 -23.12
N LEU A 46 -1.85 -5.89 -21.89
CA LEU A 46 -0.61 -5.92 -21.12
C LEU A 46 0.43 -6.80 -21.82
N ALA A 47 0.08 -8.01 -22.25
CA ALA A 47 0.97 -8.91 -22.98
C ALA A 47 1.50 -8.25 -24.26
N THR A 48 0.61 -7.65 -25.06
CA THR A 48 0.98 -6.93 -26.29
C THR A 48 1.96 -5.78 -25.98
N SER A 49 1.71 -5.00 -24.92
CA SER A 49 2.59 -3.86 -24.55
C SER A 49 4.00 -4.28 -24.10
N LEU A 50 4.18 -5.55 -23.73
CA LEU A 50 5.45 -6.12 -23.30
C LEU A 50 6.14 -6.97 -24.38
N ASP A 51 5.54 -7.07 -25.57
CA ASP A 51 5.96 -8.01 -26.64
C ASP A 51 5.99 -9.46 -26.14
N LEU A 52 4.94 -9.83 -25.38
CA LEU A 52 4.76 -11.18 -24.85
C LEU A 52 3.49 -11.82 -25.44
N LYS A 53 3.48 -13.16 -25.52
CA LYS A 53 2.24 -13.89 -25.74
C LYS A 53 1.39 -13.87 -24.47
N LEU A 54 0.07 -13.85 -24.61
CA LEU A 54 -0.85 -13.92 -23.46
C LEU A 54 -0.54 -15.13 -22.55
N SER A 55 -0.19 -16.28 -23.13
CA SER A 55 0.20 -17.48 -22.40
C SER A 55 1.44 -17.27 -21.50
N ASN A 56 2.37 -16.39 -21.89
CA ASN A 56 3.53 -16.06 -21.07
C ASN A 56 3.10 -15.26 -19.81
N VAL A 57 2.16 -14.33 -19.96
CA VAL A 57 1.61 -13.60 -18.80
C VAL A 57 0.80 -14.53 -17.91
N GLN A 58 -0.04 -15.39 -18.50
CA GLN A 58 -0.88 -16.37 -17.77
C GLN A 58 -0.07 -17.47 -17.08
N TYR A 59 1.15 -17.71 -17.50
CA TYR A 59 2.08 -18.59 -16.76
C TYR A 59 2.38 -18.05 -15.37
N TYR A 60 2.56 -16.72 -15.21
CA TYR A 60 2.80 -16.07 -13.92
C TYR A 60 1.50 -15.74 -13.19
N PHE A 61 0.50 -15.26 -13.92
CA PHE A 61 -0.77 -14.79 -13.36
C PHE A 61 -1.94 -15.37 -14.17
N LYS A 62 -2.55 -16.44 -13.66
CA LYS A 62 -3.61 -17.18 -14.36
C LYS A 62 -4.81 -16.31 -14.74
N THR A 63 -5.13 -15.31 -13.89
CA THR A 63 -6.25 -14.40 -14.09
C THR A 63 -5.81 -12.94 -13.93
N ARG A 64 -6.64 -12.04 -14.42
CA ARG A 64 -6.52 -10.60 -14.24
C ARG A 64 -6.51 -10.24 -12.75
N GLU A 65 -7.43 -10.80 -11.99
CA GLU A 65 -7.59 -10.59 -10.56
C GLU A 65 -6.34 -11.01 -9.78
N ALA A 66 -5.74 -12.14 -10.14
CA ALA A 66 -4.50 -12.60 -9.50
C ALA A 66 -3.34 -11.61 -9.68
N LEU A 67 -3.22 -11.01 -10.88
CA LEU A 67 -2.21 -9.98 -11.14
C LEU A 67 -2.53 -8.69 -10.37
N LEU A 68 -3.79 -8.24 -10.36
CA LEU A 68 -4.20 -7.06 -9.62
C LEU A 68 -3.93 -7.20 -8.12
N LEU A 69 -4.31 -8.32 -7.52
CA LEU A 69 -4.03 -8.62 -6.11
C LEU A 69 -2.53 -8.51 -5.81
N HIS A 70 -1.69 -9.07 -6.68
CA HIS A 70 -0.24 -9.01 -6.51
C HIS A 70 0.34 -7.59 -6.63
N VAL A 71 -0.18 -6.76 -7.55
CA VAL A 71 0.22 -5.36 -7.67
C VAL A 71 -0.11 -4.60 -6.39
N PHE A 72 -1.32 -4.76 -5.85
CA PHE A 72 -1.72 -4.09 -4.60
C PHE A 72 -0.92 -4.58 -3.38
N GLU A 73 -0.63 -5.88 -3.29
CA GLU A 73 0.25 -6.43 -2.25
C GLU A 73 1.64 -5.81 -2.27
N ARG A 74 2.25 -5.68 -3.45
CA ARG A 74 3.57 -5.04 -3.59
C ARG A 74 3.55 -3.56 -3.25
N GLU A 75 2.50 -2.85 -3.62
CA GLU A 75 2.35 -1.43 -3.29
C GLU A 75 2.25 -1.22 -1.77
N ALA A 76 1.42 -2.01 -1.11
CA ALA A 76 1.27 -1.97 0.34
C ALA A 76 2.55 -2.38 1.10
N ALA A 77 3.28 -3.37 0.60
CA ALA A 77 4.56 -3.75 1.19
C ALA A 77 5.59 -2.61 1.12
N ALA A 78 5.55 -1.81 0.06
CA ALA A 78 6.40 -0.62 -0.06
C ALA A 78 6.03 0.47 0.97
N ASP A 79 4.74 0.63 1.32
CA ASP A 79 4.31 1.56 2.38
C ASP A 79 4.79 1.12 3.76
N VAL A 80 4.70 -0.18 4.07
CA VAL A 80 5.26 -0.75 5.31
C VAL A 80 6.77 -0.56 5.37
N ALA A 81 7.47 -0.77 4.25
CA ALA A 81 8.92 -0.55 4.18
C ALA A 81 9.33 0.91 4.45
N VAL A 82 8.50 1.88 4.05
CA VAL A 82 8.71 3.30 4.40
C VAL A 82 8.66 3.50 5.91
N ILE A 83 7.67 2.94 6.58
CA ILE A 83 7.53 3.03 8.05
C ILE A 83 8.77 2.46 8.73
N GLU A 84 9.16 1.25 8.36
CA GLU A 84 10.33 0.59 8.95
C GLU A 84 11.64 1.35 8.70
N ALA A 85 11.83 1.89 7.50
CA ALA A 85 13.03 2.67 7.15
C ALA A 85 13.15 3.97 7.95
N LYS A 86 12.04 4.58 8.35
CA LYS A 86 12.03 5.85 9.09
C LYS A 86 12.04 5.67 10.61
N ARG A 87 11.80 4.48 11.15
CA ARG A 87 11.74 4.23 12.59
C ARG A 87 13.00 4.61 13.36
N SER A 88 14.17 4.58 12.73
CA SER A 88 15.46 4.91 13.35
C SER A 88 15.94 6.32 13.01
N SER A 89 15.08 7.21 12.55
CA SER A 89 15.43 8.57 12.09
C SER A 89 15.39 9.59 13.24
N GLY A 90 16.34 9.57 14.15
CA GLY A 90 16.43 10.52 15.25
C GLY A 90 15.58 10.15 16.48
N SER A 91 14.96 11.12 17.12
CA SER A 91 14.03 10.90 18.25
C SER A 91 12.72 10.26 17.76
N GLU A 92 11.97 9.64 18.69
CA GLU A 92 10.64 9.05 18.39
C GLU A 92 9.71 10.05 17.69
N ARG A 93 9.73 11.29 18.12
CA ARG A 93 8.97 12.38 17.50
C ARG A 93 9.41 12.65 16.06
N GLU A 94 10.72 12.77 15.83
CA GLU A 94 11.25 13.03 14.49
C GLU A 94 10.96 11.86 13.55
N ALA A 95 11.16 10.63 14.02
CA ALA A 95 10.83 9.41 13.28
C ALA A 95 9.33 9.36 12.92
N PHE A 96 8.44 9.60 13.87
CA PHE A 96 6.99 9.62 13.65
C PHE A 96 6.59 10.67 12.59
N ARG A 97 7.08 11.92 12.75
CA ARG A 97 6.81 13.00 11.78
C ARG A 97 7.35 12.65 10.38
N ALA A 98 8.55 12.07 10.30
CA ALA A 98 9.13 11.64 9.03
C ALA A 98 8.30 10.52 8.36
N ILE A 99 7.76 9.57 9.13
CA ILE A 99 6.85 8.53 8.64
C ILE A 99 5.59 9.18 8.04
N VAL A 100 4.91 10.04 8.79
CA VAL A 100 3.68 10.70 8.34
C VAL A 100 3.93 11.50 7.06
N ARG A 101 4.99 12.32 7.04
CA ARG A 101 5.37 13.12 5.87
C ARG A 101 5.58 12.26 4.63
N GLU A 102 6.38 11.22 4.76
CA GLU A 102 6.74 10.36 3.63
C GLU A 102 5.52 9.62 3.08
N LEU A 103 4.64 9.13 3.95
CA LEU A 103 3.40 8.47 3.54
C LEU A 103 2.48 9.43 2.79
N VAL A 104 2.30 10.66 3.26
CA VAL A 104 1.47 11.66 2.57
C VAL A 104 2.06 12.01 1.20
N ILE A 105 3.38 12.21 1.09
CA ILE A 105 4.06 12.49 -0.17
C ILE A 105 3.90 11.33 -1.14
N ARG A 106 4.12 10.10 -0.67
CA ARG A 106 3.99 8.87 -1.46
C ARG A 106 2.56 8.67 -1.96
N TRP A 107 1.56 8.91 -1.11
CA TRP A 107 0.16 8.73 -1.46
C TRP A 107 -0.42 9.86 -2.31
N ARG A 108 0.24 11.00 -2.40
CA ARG A 108 -0.07 12.03 -3.40
C ARG A 108 0.14 11.53 -4.83
N GLY A 109 1.10 10.62 -5.03
CA GLY A 109 1.43 10.01 -6.32
C GLY A 109 0.62 8.76 -6.64
N ASP A 110 1.23 7.91 -7.44
CA ASP A 110 0.64 6.66 -7.95
C ASP A 110 0.16 5.72 -6.86
N SER A 111 0.86 5.66 -5.72
CA SER A 111 0.47 4.81 -4.58
C SER A 111 -0.92 5.15 -4.06
N GLY A 112 -1.24 6.44 -3.93
CA GLY A 112 -2.56 6.88 -3.50
C GLY A 112 -3.66 6.52 -4.51
N ILE A 113 -3.38 6.60 -5.82
CA ILE A 113 -4.31 6.15 -6.87
C ILE A 113 -4.60 4.66 -6.71
N LEU A 114 -3.55 3.84 -6.54
CA LEU A 114 -3.68 2.39 -6.42
C LEU A 114 -4.41 1.99 -5.13
N MET A 115 -4.06 2.57 -3.99
CA MET A 115 -4.68 2.24 -2.71
C MET A 115 -6.13 2.70 -2.63
N SER A 116 -6.46 3.88 -3.19
CA SER A 116 -7.85 4.34 -3.34
C SER A 116 -8.65 3.42 -4.26
N THR A 117 -8.05 2.97 -5.36
CA THR A 117 -8.65 1.99 -6.28
C THR A 117 -8.94 0.68 -5.55
N LEU A 118 -7.98 0.13 -4.79
CA LEU A 118 -8.20 -1.07 -3.98
C LEU A 118 -9.33 -0.85 -2.96
N GLY A 119 -9.36 0.29 -2.28
CA GLY A 119 -10.43 0.66 -1.35
C GLY A 119 -11.80 0.55 -2.02
N THR A 120 -11.97 1.19 -3.18
CA THR A 120 -13.24 1.20 -3.93
C THR A 120 -13.66 -0.19 -4.39
N ILE A 121 -12.79 -0.95 -5.06
CA ILE A 121 -13.15 -2.29 -5.55
C ILE A 121 -13.41 -3.29 -4.42
N SER A 122 -12.78 -3.10 -3.26
CA SER A 122 -12.97 -3.96 -2.08
C SER A 122 -14.41 -3.91 -1.54
N LEU A 123 -15.14 -2.85 -1.80
CA LEU A 123 -16.55 -2.71 -1.40
C LEU A 123 -17.44 -3.73 -2.12
N HIS A 124 -17.12 -4.05 -3.37
CA HIS A 124 -17.96 -4.86 -4.25
C HIS A 124 -17.43 -6.28 -4.48
N HIS A 125 -16.11 -6.51 -4.33
CA HIS A 125 -15.45 -7.78 -4.64
C HIS A 125 -14.84 -8.44 -3.42
N LYS A 126 -15.30 -9.66 -3.09
CA LYS A 126 -14.90 -10.39 -1.86
C LYS A 126 -13.38 -10.64 -1.78
N GLU A 127 -12.76 -10.96 -2.90
CA GLU A 127 -11.31 -11.26 -2.98
C GLU A 127 -10.48 -10.03 -2.62
N PHE A 128 -10.80 -8.89 -3.22
CA PHE A 128 -10.14 -7.61 -2.92
C PHE A 128 -10.44 -7.12 -1.50
N ARG A 129 -11.64 -7.40 -0.96
CA ARG A 129 -11.97 -7.10 0.44
C ARG A 129 -11.09 -7.85 1.43
N GLY A 130 -10.78 -9.14 1.13
CA GLY A 130 -9.86 -9.93 1.93
C GLY A 130 -8.45 -9.33 1.94
N LEU A 131 -7.95 -8.96 0.76
CA LEU A 131 -6.66 -8.31 0.60
C LEU A 131 -6.62 -6.95 1.32
N TYR A 132 -7.60 -6.08 1.09
CA TYR A 132 -7.71 -4.77 1.75
C TYR A 132 -7.57 -4.89 3.28
N ARG A 133 -8.33 -5.80 3.88
CA ARG A 133 -8.26 -6.06 5.33
C ARG A 133 -6.89 -6.53 5.79
N SER A 134 -6.23 -7.39 5.02
CA SER A 134 -4.90 -7.91 5.37
C SER A 134 -3.82 -6.83 5.28
N ILE A 135 -3.90 -5.97 4.26
CA ILE A 135 -3.02 -4.83 4.07
C ILE A 135 -3.13 -3.85 5.24
N TYR A 136 -4.35 -3.41 5.56
CA TYR A 136 -4.54 -2.46 6.67
C TYR A 136 -4.15 -3.06 8.02
N LYS A 137 -4.35 -4.37 8.23
CA LYS A 137 -3.87 -5.03 9.43
C LYS A 137 -2.34 -5.01 9.54
N ALA A 138 -1.62 -5.19 8.44
CA ALA A 138 -0.16 -5.11 8.42
C ALA A 138 0.31 -3.66 8.63
N PHE A 139 -0.33 -2.71 7.97
CA PHE A 139 -0.04 -1.27 8.08
C PHE A 139 -0.26 -0.75 9.51
N TYR A 140 -1.38 -1.10 10.15
CA TYR A 140 -1.65 -0.74 11.54
C TYR A 140 -0.58 -1.29 12.49
N ARG A 141 -0.21 -2.57 12.35
CA ARG A 141 0.86 -3.16 13.15
C ARG A 141 2.20 -2.44 13.01
N ALA A 142 2.52 -2.00 11.78
CA ALA A 142 3.77 -1.24 11.54
C ALA A 142 3.75 0.13 12.22
N LEU A 143 2.57 0.75 12.38
CA LEU A 143 2.40 2.06 13.05
C LEU A 143 2.26 1.97 14.57
N GLU A 144 1.98 0.80 15.15
CA GLU A 144 1.78 0.67 16.61
C GLU A 144 3.00 1.14 17.41
N ALA A 145 4.22 0.72 17.04
CA ALA A 145 5.43 1.12 17.73
C ALA A 145 5.74 2.63 17.58
N PRO A 146 5.68 3.23 16.37
CA PRO A 146 5.78 4.68 16.22
C PRO A 146 4.77 5.48 17.05
N VAL A 147 3.51 5.07 17.14
CA VAL A 147 2.50 5.74 17.95
C VAL A 147 2.78 5.58 19.45
N ARG A 148 3.14 4.37 19.88
CA ARG A 148 3.52 4.11 21.29
C ARG A 148 4.75 4.91 21.72
N GLY A 149 5.70 5.13 20.82
CA GLY A 149 6.87 5.98 21.08
C GLY A 149 6.54 7.45 21.33
N MET A 150 5.36 7.91 20.87
CA MET A 150 4.89 9.28 21.12
C MET A 150 4.31 9.48 22.53
N ASN A 151 3.73 8.43 23.11
CA ASN A 151 3.22 8.39 24.47
C ASN A 151 3.21 6.95 24.99
N ASN A 152 4.12 6.62 25.90
CA ASN A 152 4.31 5.27 26.42
C ASN A 152 3.31 4.89 27.54
N GLU A 153 2.48 5.82 27.96
CA GLU A 153 1.43 5.58 28.97
C GLU A 153 0.14 5.03 28.37
N LEU A 154 0.04 5.01 27.02
CA LEU A 154 -1.14 4.52 26.32
C LEU A 154 -1.28 2.99 26.47
N ASP A 155 -2.49 2.55 26.78
CA ASP A 155 -2.84 1.14 26.70
C ASP A 155 -2.97 0.65 25.24
N ASP A 156 -3.10 -0.66 25.06
CA ASP A 156 -3.13 -1.27 23.73
C ASP A 156 -4.36 -0.87 22.90
N ASP A 157 -5.51 -0.63 23.56
CA ASP A 157 -6.74 -0.24 22.85
C ASP A 157 -6.63 1.20 22.36
N GLU A 158 -6.06 2.06 23.17
CA GLU A 158 -5.81 3.45 22.83
C GLU A 158 -4.76 3.58 21.72
N VAL A 159 -3.66 2.82 21.76
CA VAL A 159 -2.68 2.76 20.66
C VAL A 159 -3.36 2.34 19.35
N ARG A 160 -4.18 1.28 19.37
CA ARG A 160 -4.92 0.82 18.19
C ARG A 160 -5.88 1.87 17.63
N LEU A 161 -6.57 2.61 18.50
CA LEU A 161 -7.46 3.68 18.10
C LEU A 161 -6.69 4.82 17.42
N ARG A 162 -5.59 5.26 18.02
CA ARG A 162 -4.75 6.36 17.49
C ARG A 162 -4.10 6.00 16.17
N VAL A 163 -3.59 4.77 16.05
CA VAL A 163 -3.09 4.24 14.76
C VAL A 163 -4.16 4.39 13.67
N ARG A 164 -5.42 4.04 13.97
CA ARG A 164 -6.52 4.16 12.99
C ARG A 164 -6.84 5.62 12.67
N LEU A 165 -6.79 6.53 13.65
CA LEU A 165 -7.04 7.95 13.44
C LEU A 165 -5.93 8.60 12.60
N VAL A 166 -4.65 8.30 12.91
CA VAL A 166 -3.50 8.75 12.11
C VAL A 166 -3.60 8.20 10.69
N THR A 167 -3.95 6.92 10.53
CA THR A 167 -4.14 6.30 9.21
C THR A 167 -5.25 7.00 8.43
N ALA A 168 -6.40 7.28 9.04
CA ALA A 168 -7.50 7.99 8.38
C ALA A 168 -7.10 9.40 7.90
N LEU A 169 -6.25 10.09 8.67
CA LEU A 169 -5.69 11.39 8.29
C LEU A 169 -4.76 11.25 7.06
N VAL A 170 -3.90 10.24 7.04
CA VAL A 170 -3.01 9.94 5.91
C VAL A 170 -3.81 9.50 4.68
N ASP A 171 -4.80 8.61 4.84
CA ASP A 171 -5.65 8.10 3.76
C ASP A 171 -6.45 9.20 3.05
N GLY A 172 -6.87 10.22 3.79
CA GLY A 172 -7.58 11.39 3.22
C GLY A 172 -6.67 12.36 2.47
N SER A 173 -5.37 12.31 2.72
CA SER A 173 -4.41 13.29 2.19
C SER A 173 -4.27 13.30 0.65
N PRO A 174 -4.37 12.18 -0.10
CA PRO A 174 -4.21 12.19 -1.56
C PRO A 174 -5.18 13.12 -2.29
N MET A 175 -6.38 13.26 -1.77
CA MET A 175 -7.38 14.17 -2.34
C MET A 175 -7.06 15.63 -2.03
N GLN A 176 -6.59 15.91 -0.81
CA GLN A 176 -6.36 17.27 -0.33
C GLN A 176 -5.04 17.87 -0.82
N THR A 177 -4.01 17.05 -1.02
CA THR A 177 -2.69 17.51 -1.52
C THR A 177 -2.70 18.03 -2.96
N ARG A 178 -3.81 17.87 -3.67
CA ARG A 178 -4.01 18.39 -5.04
C ARG A 178 -4.58 19.81 -5.04
N VAL A 179 -4.96 20.33 -3.87
CA VAL A 179 -5.59 21.65 -3.69
C VAL A 179 -4.74 22.47 -2.73
N GLY A 180 -4.37 23.68 -3.14
CA GLY A 180 -3.64 24.62 -2.28
C GLY A 180 -2.14 24.34 -2.15
N ASP A 181 -1.52 24.94 -1.12
CA ASP A 181 -0.09 24.80 -0.84
C ASP A 181 0.23 23.48 -0.16
N LEU A 182 1.05 22.67 -0.85
CA LEU A 182 1.43 21.34 -0.36
C LEU A 182 2.25 21.42 0.93
N GLN A 183 3.17 22.37 1.06
CA GLN A 183 4.06 22.44 2.23
C GLN A 183 3.26 22.80 3.48
N ILE A 184 2.39 23.79 3.39
CA ILE A 184 1.50 24.18 4.49
C ILE A 184 0.62 23.01 4.90
N PHE A 185 0.07 22.26 3.92
CA PHE A 185 -0.75 21.09 4.20
C PHE A 185 0.04 19.98 4.89
N LEU A 186 1.25 19.66 4.42
CA LEU A 186 2.13 18.65 5.02
C LEU A 186 2.46 18.98 6.48
N ASP A 187 2.83 20.23 6.76
CA ASP A 187 3.18 20.65 8.12
C ASP A 187 1.97 20.49 9.05
N ARG A 188 0.78 20.88 8.60
CA ARG A 188 -0.45 20.74 9.39
C ARG A 188 -0.87 19.29 9.60
N VAL A 189 -0.72 18.42 8.58
CA VAL A 189 -0.99 16.99 8.75
C VAL A 189 -0.04 16.35 9.75
N GLN A 190 1.25 16.70 9.71
CA GLN A 190 2.22 16.22 10.69
C GLN A 190 1.87 16.69 12.11
N ASP A 191 1.49 17.97 12.29
CA ASP A 191 1.10 18.53 13.59
C ASP A 191 -0.14 17.82 14.16
N GLN A 192 -1.16 17.59 13.33
CA GLN A 192 -2.38 16.90 13.75
C GLN A 192 -2.13 15.41 14.05
N ALA A 193 -1.34 14.72 13.22
CA ALA A 193 -0.97 13.35 13.48
C ALA A 193 -0.19 13.20 14.78
N GLU A 194 0.75 14.11 15.05
CA GLU A 194 1.49 14.18 16.30
C GLU A 194 0.55 14.41 17.50
N GLN A 195 -0.38 15.35 17.40
CA GLN A 195 -1.36 15.61 18.45
C GLN A 195 -2.21 14.36 18.75
N ILE A 196 -2.72 13.70 17.71
CA ILE A 196 -3.47 12.44 17.86
C ILE A 196 -2.62 11.37 18.56
N ALA A 197 -1.36 11.23 18.20
CA ALA A 197 -0.50 10.20 18.78
C ALA A 197 -0.09 10.47 20.23
N ARG A 198 -0.06 11.74 20.67
CA ARG A 198 0.41 12.17 22.01
C ARG A 198 -0.69 12.34 23.04
N SER A 199 -1.88 12.80 22.61
CA SER A 199 -2.98 13.14 23.53
C SER A 199 -3.55 11.94 24.25
#